data_fdaedbae70a64881ef67d32ad2c07110
#
_entry.id   fdaedbae70a64881ef67d32ad2c07110
#
_cell.length_a   1.000
_cell.length_b   1.000
_cell.length_c   1.000
_cell.angle_alpha   90.00
_cell.angle_beta   90.00
_cell.angle_gamma   90.00
#
_symmetry.space_group_name_H-M   'P 1'
#
loop_
_entity.id
_entity.type
_entity.pdbx_description
1 polymer ?
#
loop_
_entity_poly.entity_id
_entity_poly.type
_entity_poly.pdbx_seq_one_letter_code
_entity_poly.pdbx_strand_id
1 'polypeptide(L)'
;MLNNLFPNVRPRRLRKNKTVRDLVSETKLLKSKLIQPLFVSESISEKQPLDSMPGQFLFSKDALIIEIEQLLNLGIKTIALFPNIPEHLKDADGTNALDEKNFMCKLVSEIKARYPEIVLITDVALDPYTTSGHDGIIKNDVVDNDLTLEALEKMAVNLAEAGSDIVAPSDMMDGRIGVIRTALEQSGNKDTIISVSYTHLRAHETHS
;
A
#
# COMPACT_ATOMS: atom_id res chain seq x y z
N MET A 1 38.94 19.01 -10.71
CA MET A 1 39.39 20.41 -10.68
C MET A 1 38.69 21.18 -9.53
N LEU A 2 38.96 20.80 -8.27
CA LEU A 2 38.40 21.48 -7.07
C LEU A 2 39.52 22.14 -6.25
N ASN A 3 40.77 22.13 -6.74
CA ASN A 3 41.92 22.46 -5.93
C ASN A 3 42.14 23.95 -5.61
N ASN A 4 41.34 24.87 -6.17
CA ASN A 4 41.47 26.31 -5.91
C ASN A 4 40.31 26.96 -5.21
N LEU A 5 39.38 26.18 -4.58
CA LEU A 5 38.22 26.73 -3.96
C LEU A 5 38.41 27.09 -2.47
N PHE A 6 39.36 26.43 -1.80
CA PHE A 6 39.75 26.76 -0.42
C PHE A 6 40.69 27.97 -0.39
N PRO A 7 40.50 28.97 0.52
CA PRO A 7 39.49 29.02 1.61
C PRO A 7 38.14 29.64 1.22
N ASN A 8 37.94 30.01 -0.05
CA ASN A 8 36.75 30.71 -0.49
C ASN A 8 35.49 29.83 -0.34
N VAL A 9 35.59 28.54 -0.69
CA VAL A 9 34.56 27.56 -0.50
C VAL A 9 34.85 26.73 0.76
N ARG A 10 33.97 26.84 1.75
CA ARG A 10 34.01 26.08 3.01
C ARG A 10 32.61 25.52 3.31
N PRO A 11 32.25 24.35 2.81
CA PRO A 11 30.91 23.77 3.01
C PRO A 11 30.52 23.62 4.48
N ARG A 12 31.50 23.46 5.40
CA ARG A 12 31.23 23.37 6.84
C ARG A 12 30.62 24.66 7.44
N ARG A 13 30.68 25.79 6.76
CA ARG A 13 29.98 27.03 7.19
C ARG A 13 28.48 26.81 7.32
N LEU A 14 27.90 26.00 6.41
CA LEU A 14 26.47 25.63 6.42
C LEU A 14 26.09 24.65 7.54
N ARG A 15 27.07 24.14 8.29
CA ARG A 15 26.89 23.22 9.42
C ARG A 15 27.17 23.86 10.78
N LYS A 16 27.37 25.18 10.84
CA LYS A 16 27.83 25.91 12.04
C LYS A 16 26.91 25.71 13.24
N ASN A 17 25.62 25.80 13.05
CA ASN A 17 24.63 25.60 14.12
C ASN A 17 23.34 24.99 13.54
N LYS A 18 22.38 24.67 14.44
CA LYS A 18 21.12 24.04 14.05
C LYS A 18 20.32 24.89 13.08
N THR A 19 20.19 26.18 13.34
CA THR A 19 19.42 27.12 12.48
C THR A 19 19.93 27.15 11.05
N VAL A 20 21.26 27.22 10.88
CA VAL A 20 21.86 27.21 9.53
C VAL A 20 21.64 25.84 8.85
N ARG A 21 21.77 24.71 9.60
CA ARG A 21 21.49 23.39 9.01
C ARG A 21 20.02 23.25 8.59
N ASP A 22 19.10 23.73 9.43
CA ASP A 22 17.66 23.70 9.11
C ASP A 22 17.32 24.58 7.89
N LEU A 23 18.00 25.74 7.75
CA LEU A 23 17.82 26.65 6.64
C LEU A 23 18.19 26.01 5.28
N VAL A 24 19.27 25.22 5.26
CA VAL A 24 19.80 24.60 4.03
C VAL A 24 19.39 23.12 3.87
N SER A 25 18.53 22.63 4.76
CA SER A 25 18.07 21.22 4.70
C SER A 25 17.16 21.01 3.49
N GLU A 26 17.56 20.11 2.61
CA GLU A 26 16.79 19.71 1.42
C GLU A 26 15.65 18.75 1.80
N THR A 27 15.87 17.91 2.82
CA THR A 27 14.88 16.92 3.27
C THR A 27 14.24 17.36 4.58
N LYS A 28 12.92 17.39 4.59
CA LYS A 28 12.11 17.70 5.80
C LYS A 28 11.08 16.61 6.00
N LEU A 29 11.01 16.08 7.22
CA LEU A 29 9.93 15.19 7.63
C LEU A 29 8.69 16.02 7.93
N LEU A 30 7.65 15.85 7.12
CA LEU A 30 6.36 16.51 7.28
C LEU A 30 5.27 15.46 7.55
N LYS A 31 4.35 15.75 8.46
CA LYS A 31 3.20 14.87 8.74
C LYS A 31 2.38 14.54 7.48
N SER A 32 2.24 15.50 6.58
CA SER A 32 1.53 15.35 5.30
C SER A 32 2.20 14.40 4.29
N LYS A 33 3.44 13.95 4.58
CA LYS A 33 4.18 12.98 3.76
C LYS A 33 4.24 11.60 4.40
N LEU A 34 3.62 11.41 5.57
CA LEU A 34 3.58 10.12 6.25
C LEU A 34 2.41 9.30 5.75
N ILE A 35 2.66 8.02 5.52
CA ILE A 35 1.67 7.01 5.21
C ILE A 35 1.68 6.03 6.38
N GLN A 36 0.52 5.80 7.01
CA GLN A 36 0.40 4.82 8.08
C GLN A 36 -0.09 3.49 7.50
N PRO A 37 0.72 2.41 7.54
CA PRO A 37 0.22 1.07 7.22
C PRO A 37 -0.64 0.53 8.36
N LEU A 38 -1.78 -0.08 8.03
CA LEU A 38 -2.72 -0.66 8.97
C LEU A 38 -3.16 -2.04 8.47
N PHE A 39 -3.03 -3.04 9.33
CA PHE A 39 -3.45 -4.41 9.06
C PHE A 39 -4.85 -4.62 9.62
N VAL A 40 -5.74 -5.20 8.82
CA VAL A 40 -7.15 -5.32 9.17
C VAL A 40 -7.70 -6.72 8.87
N SER A 41 -8.57 -7.22 9.76
CA SER A 41 -9.24 -8.50 9.58
C SER A 41 -10.69 -8.44 10.03
N GLU A 42 -11.55 -9.17 9.29
CA GLU A 42 -12.94 -9.38 9.70
C GLU A 42 -13.11 -10.51 10.74
N SER A 43 -12.06 -11.31 10.97
CA SER A 43 -12.13 -12.46 11.88
C SER A 43 -11.92 -12.14 13.35
N ILE A 44 -11.61 -10.90 13.67
CA ILE A 44 -11.35 -10.45 15.05
C ILE A 44 -12.31 -9.34 15.45
N SER A 45 -12.62 -9.25 16.73
CA SER A 45 -13.50 -8.24 17.32
C SER A 45 -12.75 -7.06 17.96
N GLU A 46 -11.47 -7.25 18.25
CA GLU A 46 -10.63 -6.27 18.96
C GLU A 46 -9.27 -6.13 18.29
N LYS A 47 -8.52 -5.09 18.69
CA LYS A 47 -7.12 -4.88 18.27
C LYS A 47 -6.21 -5.94 18.89
N GLN A 48 -5.39 -6.58 18.07
CA GLN A 48 -4.44 -7.61 18.50
C GLN A 48 -3.01 -7.24 18.08
N PRO A 49 -1.98 -7.44 18.92
CA PRO A 49 -0.60 -7.22 18.53
C PRO A 49 -0.18 -8.23 17.45
N LEU A 50 0.71 -7.78 16.55
CA LEU A 50 1.37 -8.67 15.59
C LEU A 50 2.72 -9.11 16.14
N ASP A 51 2.87 -10.39 16.50
CA ASP A 51 4.09 -10.91 17.11
C ASP A 51 5.33 -10.73 16.23
N SER A 52 5.15 -10.86 14.91
CA SER A 52 6.22 -10.68 13.92
C SER A 52 6.66 -9.22 13.73
N MET A 53 5.83 -8.26 14.14
CA MET A 53 6.09 -6.82 13.97
C MET A 53 5.81 -6.06 15.26
N PRO A 54 6.79 -5.98 16.18
CA PRO A 54 6.61 -5.29 17.46
C PRO A 54 6.12 -3.84 17.29
N GLY A 55 5.04 -3.50 18.01
CA GLY A 55 4.41 -2.18 17.92
C GLY A 55 3.38 -2.02 16.79
N GLN A 56 3.19 -3.04 15.94
CA GLN A 56 2.12 -3.09 14.97
C GLN A 56 0.97 -3.98 15.46
N PHE A 57 -0.20 -3.73 14.91
CA PHE A 57 -1.43 -4.39 15.36
C PHE A 57 -2.27 -4.83 14.16
N LEU A 58 -2.99 -5.92 14.36
CA LEU A 58 -4.12 -6.30 13.53
C LEU A 58 -5.38 -5.66 14.12
N PHE A 59 -6.15 -4.98 13.30
CA PHE A 59 -7.33 -4.26 13.72
C PHE A 59 -8.61 -4.97 13.27
N SER A 60 -9.60 -5.03 14.17
CA SER A 60 -10.99 -5.20 13.75
C SER A 60 -11.48 -3.91 13.08
N LYS A 61 -12.60 -3.97 12.36
CA LYS A 61 -13.19 -2.79 11.74
C LYS A 61 -13.42 -1.65 12.75
N ASP A 62 -14.01 -1.93 13.90
CA ASP A 62 -14.32 -0.90 14.90
C ASP A 62 -13.06 -0.31 15.54
N ALA A 63 -12.05 -1.15 15.82
CA ALA A 63 -10.77 -0.70 16.33
C ALA A 63 -10.01 0.14 15.28
N LEU A 64 -10.13 -0.19 14.00
CA LEU A 64 -9.55 0.58 12.91
C LEU A 64 -10.14 2.00 12.83
N ILE A 65 -11.45 2.14 12.98
CA ILE A 65 -12.12 3.45 12.96
C ILE A 65 -11.57 4.34 14.09
N ILE A 66 -11.39 3.79 15.29
CA ILE A 66 -10.80 4.53 16.41
C ILE A 66 -9.35 4.96 16.10
N GLU A 67 -8.56 4.07 15.51
CA GLU A 67 -7.18 4.37 15.10
C GLU A 67 -7.12 5.48 14.05
N ILE A 68 -8.03 5.45 13.06
CA ILE A 68 -8.15 6.50 12.04
C ILE A 68 -8.42 7.86 12.67
N GLU A 69 -9.32 7.94 13.65
CA GLU A 69 -9.61 9.19 14.36
C GLU A 69 -8.37 9.73 15.11
N GLN A 70 -7.58 8.83 15.71
CA GLN A 70 -6.32 9.22 16.37
C GLN A 70 -5.30 9.75 15.35
N LEU A 71 -5.17 9.11 14.19
CA LEU A 71 -4.27 9.55 13.12
C LEU A 71 -4.66 10.92 12.55
N LEU A 72 -5.96 11.15 12.34
CA LEU A 72 -6.48 12.45 11.93
C LEU A 72 -6.16 13.55 12.95
N ASN A 73 -6.32 13.27 14.24
CA ASN A 73 -5.95 14.21 15.32
C ASN A 73 -4.44 14.51 15.36
N LEU A 74 -3.60 13.56 14.93
CA LEU A 74 -2.16 13.76 14.76
C LEU A 74 -1.80 14.52 13.48
N GLY A 75 -2.76 14.69 12.55
CA GLY A 75 -2.58 15.33 11.25
C GLY A 75 -2.02 14.38 10.18
N ILE A 76 -2.13 13.05 10.37
CA ILE A 76 -1.80 12.03 9.38
C ILE A 76 -3.08 11.69 8.63
N LYS A 77 -3.11 11.89 7.31
CA LYS A 77 -4.30 11.74 6.47
C LYS A 77 -4.14 10.70 5.37
N THR A 78 -3.01 10.02 5.29
CA THR A 78 -2.78 8.96 4.31
C THR A 78 -2.55 7.65 5.04
N ILE A 79 -3.35 6.65 4.72
CA ILE A 79 -3.26 5.30 5.30
C ILE A 79 -3.18 4.26 4.19
N ALA A 80 -2.44 3.19 4.45
CA ALA A 80 -2.34 2.03 3.57
C ALA A 80 -2.95 0.81 4.28
N LEU A 81 -3.95 0.19 3.66
CA LEU A 81 -4.69 -0.93 4.22
C LEU A 81 -4.18 -2.26 3.68
N PHE A 82 -3.89 -3.18 4.59
CA PHE A 82 -3.45 -4.54 4.30
C PHE A 82 -4.42 -5.54 4.93
N PRO A 83 -5.07 -6.39 4.14
CA PRO A 83 -6.01 -7.38 4.66
C PRO A 83 -5.30 -8.58 5.29
N ASN A 84 -5.89 -9.10 6.35
CA ASN A 84 -5.62 -10.45 6.85
C ASN A 84 -6.91 -11.26 6.69
N ILE A 85 -6.93 -12.11 5.67
CA ILE A 85 -8.10 -12.89 5.27
C ILE A 85 -8.15 -14.21 6.05
N PRO A 86 -9.33 -14.57 6.63
CA PRO A 86 -9.50 -15.85 7.32
C PRO A 86 -9.28 -17.03 6.36
N GLU A 87 -8.69 -18.13 6.87
CA GLU A 87 -8.35 -19.30 6.06
C GLU A 87 -9.54 -19.90 5.28
N HIS A 88 -10.75 -19.86 5.85
CA HIS A 88 -11.95 -20.39 5.19
C HIS A 88 -12.45 -19.56 3.99
N LEU A 89 -11.91 -18.36 3.79
CA LEU A 89 -12.19 -17.46 2.64
C LEU A 89 -11.06 -17.48 1.60
N LYS A 90 -10.00 -18.26 1.85
CA LYS A 90 -8.90 -18.42 0.90
C LYS A 90 -9.13 -19.62 0.01
N ASP A 91 -8.70 -19.50 -1.22
CA ASP A 91 -8.66 -20.63 -2.18
C ASP A 91 -7.39 -20.57 -3.05
N ALA A 92 -7.28 -21.48 -4.01
CA ALA A 92 -6.08 -21.56 -4.84
C ALA A 92 -5.92 -20.37 -5.81
N ASP A 93 -7.03 -19.73 -6.19
CA ASP A 93 -7.07 -18.68 -7.19
C ASP A 93 -7.34 -17.29 -6.57
N GLY A 94 -7.47 -17.19 -5.24
CA GLY A 94 -7.72 -15.94 -4.53
C GLY A 94 -9.06 -15.28 -4.87
N THR A 95 -10.10 -16.09 -5.12
CA THR A 95 -11.38 -15.62 -5.66
C THR A 95 -12.09 -14.59 -4.77
N ASN A 96 -11.84 -14.59 -3.47
CA ASN A 96 -12.37 -13.58 -2.54
C ASN A 96 -11.89 -12.17 -2.89
N ALA A 97 -10.66 -12.01 -3.42
CA ALA A 97 -10.15 -10.72 -3.87
C ALA A 97 -10.96 -10.13 -5.04
N LEU A 98 -11.59 -11.00 -5.84
CA LEU A 98 -12.31 -10.64 -7.05
C LEU A 98 -13.80 -10.31 -6.82
N ASP A 99 -14.30 -10.54 -5.62
CA ASP A 99 -15.67 -10.20 -5.24
C ASP A 99 -15.77 -8.71 -4.88
N GLU A 100 -16.56 -7.94 -5.63
CA GLU A 100 -16.84 -6.52 -5.37
C GLU A 100 -17.46 -6.26 -3.98
N LYS A 101 -18.00 -7.29 -3.35
CA LYS A 101 -18.65 -7.25 -2.02
C LYS A 101 -17.77 -7.85 -0.93
N ASN A 102 -16.50 -8.08 -1.19
CA ASN A 102 -15.59 -8.59 -0.18
C ASN A 102 -15.42 -7.60 1.00
N PHE A 103 -14.79 -8.08 2.06
CA PHE A 103 -14.56 -7.27 3.26
C PHE A 103 -13.81 -5.97 2.96
N MET A 104 -12.76 -6.00 2.12
CA MET A 104 -11.95 -4.82 1.83
C MET A 104 -12.72 -3.76 1.06
N CYS A 105 -13.50 -4.13 0.05
CA CYS A 105 -14.31 -3.19 -0.71
C CYS A 105 -15.36 -2.51 0.18
N LYS A 106 -16.02 -3.27 1.06
CA LYS A 106 -16.97 -2.71 2.03
C LYS A 106 -16.30 -1.76 3.01
N LEU A 107 -15.13 -2.15 3.53
CA LEU A 107 -14.37 -1.34 4.47
C LEU A 107 -13.90 -0.02 3.84
N VAL A 108 -13.35 -0.07 2.63
CA VAL A 108 -12.93 1.12 1.86
C VAL A 108 -14.11 2.08 1.67
N SER A 109 -15.25 1.57 1.21
CA SER A 109 -16.46 2.39 1.03
C SER A 109 -16.94 3.05 2.33
N GLU A 110 -16.92 2.30 3.45
CA GLU A 110 -17.32 2.84 4.76
C GLU A 110 -16.37 3.94 5.25
N ILE A 111 -15.06 3.72 5.12
CA ILE A 111 -14.05 4.72 5.51
C ILE A 111 -14.19 5.99 4.67
N LYS A 112 -14.31 5.86 3.35
CA LYS A 112 -14.45 7.02 2.45
C LYS A 112 -15.73 7.79 2.69
N ALA A 113 -16.84 7.10 2.98
CA ALA A 113 -18.11 7.76 3.33
C ALA A 113 -18.01 8.55 4.65
N ARG A 114 -17.25 8.04 5.64
CA ARG A 114 -17.12 8.67 6.96
C ARG A 114 -16.01 9.73 7.00
N TYR A 115 -14.92 9.54 6.26
CA TYR A 115 -13.73 10.39 6.27
C TYR A 115 -13.27 10.72 4.84
N PRO A 116 -14.01 11.54 4.09
CA PRO A 116 -13.72 11.81 2.68
C PRO A 116 -12.35 12.48 2.45
N GLU A 117 -11.78 13.12 3.47
CA GLU A 117 -10.48 13.78 3.42
C GLU A 117 -9.27 12.85 3.55
N ILE A 118 -9.50 11.57 3.92
CA ILE A 118 -8.42 10.58 4.00
C ILE A 118 -8.06 10.10 2.61
N VAL A 119 -6.77 10.00 2.35
CA VAL A 119 -6.23 9.30 1.19
C VAL A 119 -6.04 7.83 1.57
N LEU A 120 -6.81 6.95 0.92
CA LEU A 120 -6.73 5.51 1.08
C LEU A 120 -5.84 4.89 0.02
N ILE A 121 -4.85 4.14 0.48
CA ILE A 121 -4.03 3.24 -0.33
C ILE A 121 -4.48 1.82 -0.03
N THR A 122 -4.77 1.04 -1.06
CA THR A 122 -5.07 -0.38 -0.93
C THR A 122 -4.04 -1.22 -1.65
N ASP A 123 -3.63 -2.28 -1.01
CA ASP A 123 -2.74 -3.27 -1.60
C ASP A 123 -3.47 -4.06 -2.69
N VAL A 124 -2.77 -4.37 -3.79
CA VAL A 124 -3.28 -5.22 -4.88
C VAL A 124 -2.30 -6.37 -5.07
N ALA A 125 -2.55 -7.45 -4.34
CA ALA A 125 -1.81 -8.70 -4.40
C ALA A 125 -2.70 -9.85 -3.92
N LEU A 126 -2.44 -11.06 -4.38
CA LEU A 126 -3.28 -12.21 -4.07
C LEU A 126 -2.82 -13.02 -2.86
N ASP A 127 -1.61 -12.81 -2.35
CA ASP A 127 -1.04 -13.57 -1.21
C ASP A 127 -1.95 -13.62 0.03
N PRO A 128 -2.69 -12.54 0.43
CA PRO A 128 -3.61 -12.64 1.54
C PRO A 128 -4.83 -13.54 1.28
N TYR A 129 -5.15 -13.78 -0.01
CA TYR A 129 -6.37 -14.45 -0.46
C TYR A 129 -6.14 -15.88 -0.96
N THR A 130 -4.87 -16.26 -1.24
CA THR A 130 -4.53 -17.59 -1.75
C THR A 130 -4.17 -18.55 -0.60
N THR A 131 -4.53 -19.82 -0.77
CA THR A 131 -4.11 -20.88 0.17
C THR A 131 -2.62 -21.18 0.12
N SER A 132 -1.96 -20.85 -1.01
CA SER A 132 -0.51 -20.97 -1.16
C SER A 132 0.26 -19.86 -0.43
N GLY A 133 -0.40 -18.74 -0.13
CA GLY A 133 0.27 -17.53 0.37
C GLY A 133 1.16 -16.86 -0.70
N HIS A 134 1.02 -17.24 -1.97
CA HIS A 134 1.74 -16.63 -3.08
C HIS A 134 0.88 -15.53 -3.72
N ASP A 135 1.53 -14.47 -4.19
CA ASP A 135 0.91 -13.30 -4.83
C ASP A 135 0.47 -13.56 -6.29
N GLY A 136 0.73 -14.75 -6.82
CA GLY A 136 0.30 -15.20 -8.14
C GLY A 136 -0.49 -16.50 -8.10
N ILE A 137 -1.36 -16.69 -9.10
CA ILE A 137 -2.12 -17.92 -9.30
C ILE A 137 -1.19 -19.05 -9.77
N ILE A 138 -1.21 -20.17 -9.08
CA ILE A 138 -0.34 -21.31 -9.38
C ILE A 138 -1.13 -22.35 -10.20
N LYS A 139 -0.62 -22.68 -11.39
CA LYS A 139 -1.13 -23.76 -12.23
C LYS A 139 0.02 -24.71 -12.58
N ASN A 140 -0.16 -26.00 -12.37
CA ASN A 140 0.86 -27.04 -12.64
C ASN A 140 2.21 -26.74 -11.96
N ASP A 141 2.17 -26.32 -10.68
CA ASP A 141 3.33 -25.94 -9.85
C ASP A 141 4.16 -24.76 -10.38
N VAL A 142 3.59 -23.94 -11.26
CA VAL A 142 4.20 -22.74 -11.80
C VAL A 142 3.24 -21.56 -11.65
N VAL A 143 3.77 -20.38 -11.38
CA VAL A 143 2.97 -19.14 -11.39
C VAL A 143 2.53 -18.83 -12.80
N ASP A 144 1.23 -18.71 -13.00
CA ASP A 144 0.64 -18.27 -14.25
C ASP A 144 0.51 -16.75 -14.25
N ASN A 145 1.42 -16.09 -14.96
CA ASN A 145 1.47 -14.63 -15.02
C ASN A 145 0.19 -14.03 -15.57
N ASP A 146 -0.31 -14.59 -16.68
CA ASP A 146 -1.41 -13.97 -17.42
C ASP A 146 -2.75 -14.13 -16.70
N LEU A 147 -3.03 -15.31 -16.12
CA LEU A 147 -4.18 -15.49 -15.24
C LEU A 147 -4.10 -14.60 -14.00
N THR A 148 -2.90 -14.39 -13.46
CA THR A 148 -2.72 -13.48 -12.33
C THR A 148 -3.02 -12.04 -12.72
N LEU A 149 -2.60 -11.61 -13.91
CA LEU A 149 -2.91 -10.25 -14.41
C LEU A 149 -4.41 -9.99 -14.50
N GLU A 150 -5.21 -10.97 -15.00
CA GLU A 150 -6.67 -10.86 -15.04
C GLU A 150 -7.28 -10.67 -13.62
N ALA A 151 -6.75 -11.39 -12.65
CA ALA A 151 -7.19 -11.27 -11.26
C ALA A 151 -6.83 -9.91 -10.65
N LEU A 152 -5.58 -9.45 -10.84
CA LEU A 152 -5.10 -8.15 -10.32
C LEU A 152 -5.84 -6.98 -10.95
N GLU A 153 -6.13 -7.03 -12.25
CA GLU A 153 -6.95 -6.06 -12.96
C GLU A 153 -8.32 -5.90 -12.28
N LYS A 154 -9.03 -7.01 -12.08
CA LYS A 154 -10.35 -7.01 -11.48
C LYS A 154 -10.31 -6.52 -10.03
N MET A 155 -9.35 -6.99 -9.24
CA MET A 155 -9.16 -6.54 -7.86
C MET A 155 -8.92 -5.03 -7.77
N ALA A 156 -8.04 -4.48 -8.62
CA ALA A 156 -7.74 -3.06 -8.65
C ALA A 156 -8.96 -2.21 -9.00
N VAL A 157 -9.76 -2.64 -9.99
CA VAL A 157 -11.01 -1.96 -10.36
C VAL A 157 -12.02 -1.99 -9.21
N ASN A 158 -12.25 -3.13 -8.58
CA ASN A 158 -13.17 -3.26 -7.46
C ASN A 158 -12.78 -2.33 -6.28
N LEU A 159 -11.49 -2.26 -5.95
CA LEU A 159 -10.99 -1.38 -4.89
C LEU A 159 -11.13 0.11 -5.25
N ALA A 160 -10.88 0.47 -6.51
CA ALA A 160 -11.08 1.84 -6.99
C ALA A 160 -12.56 2.25 -6.97
N GLU A 161 -13.46 1.38 -7.42
CA GLU A 161 -14.91 1.60 -7.37
C GLU A 161 -15.43 1.68 -5.93
N ALA A 162 -14.82 0.96 -4.98
CA ALA A 162 -15.10 1.07 -3.56
C ALA A 162 -14.64 2.41 -2.97
N GLY A 163 -13.79 3.18 -3.65
CA GLY A 163 -13.33 4.51 -3.25
C GLY A 163 -11.86 4.60 -2.85
N SER A 164 -11.03 3.60 -3.18
CA SER A 164 -9.58 3.72 -2.99
C SER A 164 -9.01 4.83 -3.86
N ASP A 165 -8.26 5.75 -3.26
CA ASP A 165 -7.59 6.84 -3.98
C ASP A 165 -6.34 6.35 -4.71
N ILE A 166 -5.67 5.34 -4.14
CA ILE A 166 -4.43 4.79 -4.65
C ILE A 166 -4.49 3.28 -4.57
N VAL A 167 -4.24 2.59 -5.66
CA VAL A 167 -3.99 1.14 -5.69
C VAL A 167 -2.49 0.89 -5.75
N ALA A 168 -2.00 -0.04 -4.93
CA ALA A 168 -0.58 -0.31 -4.76
C ALA A 168 -0.24 -1.77 -5.09
N PRO A 169 -0.04 -2.12 -6.37
CA PRO A 169 0.34 -3.47 -6.76
C PRO A 169 1.70 -3.84 -6.16
N SER A 170 1.70 -4.77 -5.23
CA SER A 170 2.90 -5.25 -4.52
C SER A 170 3.41 -6.59 -5.04
N ASP A 171 2.67 -7.23 -5.93
CA ASP A 171 3.03 -8.47 -6.61
C ASP A 171 4.24 -8.32 -7.56
N MET A 172 4.65 -9.43 -8.18
CA MET A 172 5.81 -9.51 -9.07
C MET A 172 5.46 -9.88 -10.51
N MET A 173 4.20 -9.72 -10.95
CA MET A 173 3.79 -10.12 -12.30
C MET A 173 4.29 -9.13 -13.37
N ASP A 174 4.74 -9.69 -14.48
CA ASP A 174 5.17 -8.90 -15.63
C ASP A 174 3.97 -8.20 -16.27
N GLY A 175 4.12 -6.90 -16.56
CA GLY A 175 3.09 -6.13 -17.26
C GLY A 175 1.95 -5.59 -16.38
N ARG A 176 1.88 -5.93 -15.09
CA ARG A 176 0.77 -5.59 -14.18
C ARG A 176 0.39 -4.11 -14.16
N ILE A 177 1.36 -3.22 -14.18
CA ILE A 177 1.08 -1.78 -14.11
C ILE A 177 0.32 -1.29 -15.35
N GLY A 178 0.72 -1.78 -16.53
CA GLY A 178 0.05 -1.44 -17.79
C GLY A 178 -1.38 -1.98 -17.83
N VAL A 179 -1.58 -3.23 -17.41
CA VAL A 179 -2.90 -3.88 -17.37
C VAL A 179 -3.83 -3.17 -16.40
N ILE A 180 -3.40 -2.97 -15.16
CA ILE A 180 -4.18 -2.26 -14.12
C ILE A 180 -4.50 -0.83 -14.56
N ARG A 181 -3.54 -0.07 -15.14
CA ARG A 181 -3.83 1.28 -15.65
C ARG A 181 -4.89 1.27 -16.72
N THR A 182 -4.78 0.35 -17.67
CA THR A 182 -5.76 0.21 -18.75
C THR A 182 -7.16 -0.09 -18.21
N ALA A 183 -7.27 -1.02 -17.27
CA ALA A 183 -8.53 -1.38 -16.65
C ALA A 183 -9.19 -0.23 -15.90
N LEU A 184 -8.40 0.52 -15.12
CA LEU A 184 -8.89 1.71 -14.41
C LEU A 184 -9.38 2.80 -15.36
N GLU A 185 -8.72 3.01 -16.52
CA GLU A 185 -9.20 3.94 -17.55
C GLU A 185 -10.52 3.48 -18.16
N GLN A 186 -10.63 2.19 -18.48
CA GLN A 186 -11.82 1.61 -19.09
C GLN A 186 -13.04 1.59 -18.17
N SER A 187 -12.82 1.37 -16.86
CA SER A 187 -13.89 1.40 -15.84
C SER A 187 -14.28 2.82 -15.40
N GLY A 188 -13.61 3.86 -15.93
CA GLY A 188 -13.89 5.26 -15.58
C GLY A 188 -13.16 5.76 -14.32
N ASN A 189 -12.34 4.94 -13.67
CA ASN A 189 -11.55 5.28 -12.48
C ASN A 189 -10.23 6.00 -12.85
N LYS A 190 -10.33 7.03 -13.68
CA LYS A 190 -9.19 7.74 -14.30
C LYS A 190 -8.30 8.45 -13.28
N ASP A 191 -8.89 8.91 -12.18
CA ASP A 191 -8.20 9.67 -11.13
C ASP A 191 -7.54 8.77 -10.09
N THR A 192 -7.79 7.45 -10.12
CA THR A 192 -7.13 6.49 -9.20
C THR A 192 -5.65 6.39 -9.53
N ILE A 193 -4.81 6.66 -8.53
CA ILE A 193 -3.35 6.62 -8.63
C ILE A 193 -2.89 5.17 -8.55
N ILE A 194 -1.82 4.81 -9.29
CA ILE A 194 -1.09 3.55 -9.09
C ILE A 194 0.25 3.90 -8.41
N SER A 195 0.52 3.29 -7.27
CA SER A 195 1.75 3.50 -6.50
C SER A 195 2.54 2.21 -6.40
N VAL A 196 3.82 2.25 -6.79
CA VAL A 196 4.76 1.14 -6.68
C VAL A 196 6.09 1.63 -6.12
N SER A 197 6.80 0.77 -5.40
CA SER A 197 8.12 1.10 -4.87
C SER A 197 9.17 1.19 -5.99
N TYR A 198 9.04 0.32 -7.00
CA TYR A 198 9.86 0.30 -8.23
C TYR A 198 9.14 -0.50 -9.32
N THR A 199 9.50 -0.26 -10.57
CA THR A 199 8.85 -0.88 -11.74
C THR A 199 9.58 -2.12 -12.26
N HIS A 200 10.83 -2.36 -11.81
CA HIS A 200 11.66 -3.49 -12.21
C HIS A 200 12.42 -4.06 -11.01
N LEU A 201 12.38 -5.38 -10.85
CA LEU A 201 13.24 -6.07 -9.89
C LEU A 201 14.70 -5.99 -10.37
N ARG A 202 15.61 -5.66 -9.46
CA ARG A 202 17.04 -5.72 -9.71
C ARG A 202 17.56 -7.11 -9.34
N ALA A 203 18.57 -7.60 -10.07
CA ALA A 203 19.10 -8.95 -9.90
C ALA A 203 19.57 -9.31 -8.47
N HIS A 204 19.88 -8.33 -7.64
CA HIS A 204 20.30 -8.53 -6.24
C HIS A 204 19.14 -8.45 -5.22
N GLU A 205 17.91 -8.23 -5.68
CA GLU A 205 16.70 -8.22 -4.83
C GLU A 205 15.99 -9.58 -4.85
N THR A 206 16.51 -10.55 -5.61
CA THR A 206 15.94 -11.90 -5.74
C THR A 206 16.52 -12.91 -4.76
N HIS A 207 17.19 -12.47 -3.70
CA HIS A 207 17.71 -13.34 -2.65
C HIS A 207 16.75 -13.38 -1.47
N SER A 208 15.84 -14.31 -1.53
CA SER A 208 15.09 -14.82 -0.38
C SER A 208 15.43 -16.28 -0.17
#